data_6c2e2a800fb7ad7cad8e8d4afab394e7
#
_entry.id   6c2e2a800fb7ad7cad8e8d4afab394e7
#
_cell.length_a   1.000
_cell.length_b   1.000
_cell.length_c   1.000
_cell.angle_alpha   90.00
_cell.angle_beta   90.00
_cell.angle_gamma   90.00
#
_symmetry.space_group_name_H-M   'P 1'
#
loop_
_entity.id
_entity.type
_entity.pdbx_description
1 polymer ?
#
loop_
_entity_poly.entity_id
_entity_poly.type
_entity_poly.pdbx_seq_one_letter_code
_entity_poly.pdbx_strand_id
1 'polypeptide(L)'
;FVNDVQISNWDGLTGSYPSRLFVLPLAQVVEEYTKIELRGLQSVPLKLNRQEIANLLERTAQTHWSYDGHYYFVSNNCAVETFKLLHDSVPRLQQTPLDSITPIGLLDALRIEKVADTSVLDDQREALRLGYRFDSFRDRFQSMFKVARDRLSLPQQKVEDWLELAPQQRREWFDRADLRASAALLLLEQAALRRELLLAQNELKDRYLGQNGELEKARFSKAGEALQQLLADSGYLSRPSELLGAGGYGLPQPGEWDKLTAESQRRQTHLLSLRETLNTEVRSLLDSKIQHGLDDTEANLKQLGDHLRALHKASGGLELP
;
A
#
# COMPACT_ATOMS: atom_id res chain seq x y z
N PHE A 1 -0.39 -2.42 -12.66
CA PHE A 1 1.05 -2.37 -12.98
C PHE A 1 1.73 -1.31 -12.12
N VAL A 2 2.81 -1.66 -11.48
CA VAL A 2 3.63 -0.78 -10.65
C VAL A 2 5.10 -1.06 -10.86
N ASN A 3 5.97 -0.12 -10.49
CA ASN A 3 7.40 -0.35 -10.35
C ASN A 3 7.70 -1.01 -9.00
N ASP A 4 8.65 -1.91 -8.97
CA ASP A 4 9.00 -2.67 -7.77
C ASP A 4 9.52 -1.78 -6.61
N VAL A 5 10.28 -0.73 -6.92
CA VAL A 5 10.85 0.19 -5.93
C VAL A 5 10.97 1.59 -6.53
N GLN A 6 10.35 2.57 -5.91
CA GLN A 6 10.47 3.96 -6.32
C GLN A 6 11.60 4.62 -5.52
N ILE A 7 12.83 4.54 -6.03
CA ILE A 7 14.02 5.10 -5.36
C ILE A 7 14.33 6.52 -5.84
N SER A 8 14.02 6.87 -7.09
CA SER A 8 14.24 8.22 -7.61
C SER A 8 13.28 8.59 -8.75
N ASN A 9 12.89 9.87 -8.81
CA ASN A 9 12.08 10.39 -9.93
C ASN A 9 12.83 10.35 -11.27
N TRP A 10 14.17 10.36 -11.24
CA TRP A 10 15.00 10.31 -12.43
C TRP A 10 14.92 8.96 -13.13
N ASP A 11 14.95 7.88 -12.39
CA ASP A 11 14.83 6.53 -12.95
C ASP A 11 13.46 6.27 -13.58
N GLY A 12 12.40 6.89 -13.06
CA GLY A 12 11.07 6.88 -13.68
C GLY A 12 10.98 7.65 -15.00
N LEU A 13 11.86 8.65 -15.21
CA LEU A 13 11.97 9.36 -16.48
C LEU A 13 12.82 8.59 -17.50
N THR A 14 13.83 7.87 -17.06
CA THR A 14 14.78 7.13 -17.90
C THR A 14 14.36 5.69 -18.21
N GLY A 15 13.28 5.18 -17.56
CA GLY A 15 12.81 3.81 -17.75
C GLY A 15 13.67 2.74 -17.06
N SER A 16 14.44 3.14 -16.05
CA SER A 16 15.29 2.21 -15.30
C SER A 16 14.48 1.31 -14.33
N TYR A 17 13.18 1.62 -14.11
CA TYR A 17 12.30 0.80 -13.29
C TYR A 17 11.69 -0.37 -14.06
N PRO A 18 11.69 -1.58 -13.50
CA PRO A 18 10.91 -2.67 -14.06
C PRO A 18 9.40 -2.37 -13.90
N SER A 19 8.63 -2.68 -14.92
CA SER A 19 7.16 -2.65 -14.89
C SER A 19 6.67 -4.08 -14.80
N ARG A 20 5.94 -4.41 -13.73
CA ARG A 20 5.41 -5.76 -13.50
C ARG A 20 3.94 -5.70 -13.10
N LEU A 21 3.21 -6.77 -13.41
CA LEU A 21 1.83 -6.93 -13.00
C LEU A 21 1.77 -7.62 -11.63
N PHE A 22 1.35 -6.88 -10.61
CA PHE A 22 1.08 -7.43 -9.27
C PHE A 22 -0.40 -7.78 -9.14
N VAL A 23 -0.68 -8.91 -8.52
CA VAL A 23 -2.03 -9.33 -8.10
C VAL A 23 -2.08 -9.24 -6.59
N LEU A 24 -2.82 -8.26 -6.08
CA LEU A 24 -2.89 -7.93 -4.65
C LEU A 24 -4.33 -8.07 -4.15
N PRO A 25 -4.55 -8.42 -2.88
CA PRO A 25 -5.88 -8.36 -2.27
C PRO A 25 -6.45 -6.93 -2.33
N LEU A 26 -7.70 -6.79 -2.75
CA LEU A 26 -8.36 -5.47 -2.84
C LEU A 26 -8.31 -4.71 -1.51
N ALA A 27 -8.47 -5.41 -0.39
CA ALA A 27 -8.39 -4.81 0.94
C ALA A 27 -7.02 -4.13 1.20
N GLN A 28 -5.93 -4.73 0.76
CA GLN A 28 -4.58 -4.15 0.86
C GLN A 28 -4.47 -2.87 0.03
N VAL A 29 -4.95 -2.90 -1.22
CA VAL A 29 -4.95 -1.73 -2.11
C VAL A 29 -5.79 -0.60 -1.53
N VAL A 30 -7.00 -0.91 -1.03
CA VAL A 30 -7.86 0.08 -0.38
C VAL A 30 -7.17 0.70 0.84
N GLU A 31 -6.53 -0.11 1.67
CA GLU A 31 -5.83 0.38 2.85
C GLU A 31 -4.67 1.31 2.50
N GLU A 32 -3.85 0.92 1.55
CA GLU A 32 -2.72 1.72 1.07
C GLU A 32 -3.17 3.10 0.56
N TYR A 33 -4.10 3.12 -0.39
CA TYR A 33 -4.57 4.39 -0.96
C TYR A 33 -5.31 5.26 0.04
N THR A 34 -6.21 4.69 0.85
CA THR A 34 -7.11 5.50 1.69
C THR A 34 -6.51 5.89 3.04
N LYS A 35 -5.66 5.01 3.63
CA LYS A 35 -5.11 5.23 4.97
C LYS A 35 -3.65 5.68 4.96
N ILE A 36 -2.85 5.28 3.96
CA ILE A 36 -1.43 5.64 3.88
C ILE A 36 -1.25 6.84 2.96
N GLU A 37 -1.72 6.76 1.72
CA GLU A 37 -1.62 7.87 0.77
C GLU A 37 -2.67 8.97 0.99
N LEU A 38 -3.68 8.73 1.82
CA LEU A 38 -4.78 9.65 2.13
C LEU A 38 -5.51 10.14 0.87
N ARG A 39 -5.68 9.26 -0.11
CA ARG A 39 -6.43 9.48 -1.35
C ARG A 39 -7.67 8.60 -1.41
N GLY A 40 -8.73 9.07 -2.05
CA GLY A 40 -9.90 8.24 -2.35
C GLY A 40 -9.60 7.24 -3.46
N LEU A 41 -10.30 6.11 -3.44
CA LEU A 41 -10.24 5.08 -4.46
C LEU A 41 -11.63 4.82 -5.02
N GLN A 42 -11.71 4.54 -6.33
CA GLN A 42 -12.94 4.15 -7.00
C GLN A 42 -12.74 2.81 -7.71
N SER A 43 -13.73 1.95 -7.61
CA SER A 43 -13.81 0.69 -8.34
C SER A 43 -14.92 0.81 -9.37
N VAL A 44 -14.58 0.66 -10.64
CA VAL A 44 -15.54 0.81 -11.75
C VAL A 44 -15.74 -0.54 -12.42
N PRO A 45 -16.97 -1.09 -12.44
CA PRO A 45 -17.28 -2.35 -13.12
C PRO A 45 -17.04 -2.24 -14.63
N LEU A 46 -16.56 -3.32 -15.23
CA LEU A 46 -16.43 -3.45 -16.67
C LEU A 46 -17.59 -4.30 -17.22
N LYS A 47 -18.30 -3.77 -18.22
CA LYS A 47 -19.37 -4.46 -18.95
C LYS A 47 -18.77 -5.36 -20.03
N LEU A 48 -18.27 -6.50 -19.61
CA LEU A 48 -17.67 -7.51 -20.47
C LEU A 48 -18.59 -8.72 -20.62
N ASN A 49 -18.62 -9.30 -21.83
CA ASN A 49 -19.27 -10.58 -22.04
C ASN A 49 -18.39 -11.74 -21.52
N ARG A 50 -18.93 -12.97 -21.50
CA ARG A 50 -18.23 -14.14 -20.98
C ARG A 50 -16.90 -14.43 -21.70
N GLN A 51 -16.86 -14.26 -23.03
CA GLN A 51 -15.66 -14.50 -23.81
C GLN A 51 -14.59 -13.43 -23.52
N GLU A 52 -14.98 -12.15 -23.44
CA GLU A 52 -14.08 -11.06 -23.06
C GLU A 52 -13.51 -11.24 -21.65
N ILE A 53 -14.35 -11.71 -20.70
CA ILE A 53 -13.87 -12.04 -19.35
C ILE A 53 -12.85 -13.18 -19.39
N ALA A 54 -13.13 -14.27 -20.14
CA ALA A 54 -12.23 -15.40 -20.24
C ALA A 54 -10.88 -14.96 -20.86
N ASN A 55 -10.92 -14.20 -21.95
CA ASN A 55 -9.72 -13.66 -22.60
C ASN A 55 -8.93 -12.75 -21.65
N LEU A 56 -9.62 -11.86 -20.89
CA LEU A 56 -8.97 -10.96 -19.94
C LEU A 56 -8.29 -11.74 -18.79
N LEU A 57 -8.95 -12.75 -18.26
CA LEU A 57 -8.38 -13.59 -17.19
C LEU A 57 -7.16 -14.36 -17.68
N GLU A 58 -7.25 -14.98 -18.86
CA GLU A 58 -6.13 -15.69 -19.48
C GLU A 58 -4.96 -14.74 -19.76
N ARG A 59 -5.21 -13.59 -20.37
CA ARG A 59 -4.18 -12.60 -20.67
C ARG A 59 -3.56 -12.02 -19.40
N THR A 60 -4.37 -11.79 -18.35
CA THR A 60 -3.89 -11.36 -17.03
C THR A 60 -2.96 -12.42 -16.43
N ALA A 61 -3.35 -13.69 -16.48
CA ALA A 61 -2.53 -14.79 -15.96
C ALA A 61 -1.20 -14.92 -16.73
N GLN A 62 -1.23 -14.86 -18.05
CA GLN A 62 -0.03 -14.88 -18.90
C GLN A 62 0.90 -13.70 -18.58
N THR A 63 0.33 -12.49 -18.47
CA THR A 63 1.09 -11.27 -18.16
C THR A 63 1.70 -11.35 -16.75
N HIS A 64 0.92 -11.77 -15.77
CA HIS A 64 1.43 -11.97 -14.41
C HIS A 64 2.54 -13.02 -14.34
N TRP A 65 2.43 -14.08 -15.15
CA TRP A 65 3.40 -15.16 -15.17
C TRP A 65 4.73 -14.78 -15.81
N SER A 66 4.73 -14.02 -16.89
CA SER A 66 5.91 -13.87 -17.76
C SER A 66 6.27 -12.43 -18.17
N TYR A 67 5.44 -11.42 -17.83
CA TYR A 67 5.69 -10.05 -18.27
C TYR A 67 6.84 -9.40 -17.52
N ASP A 68 7.76 -8.81 -18.28
CA ASP A 68 8.90 -8.06 -17.77
C ASP A 68 9.12 -6.83 -18.65
N GLY A 69 8.54 -5.71 -18.23
CA GLY A 69 8.58 -4.44 -18.98
C GLY A 69 9.36 -3.37 -18.25
N HIS A 70 9.50 -2.21 -18.90
CA HIS A 70 10.09 -1.02 -18.33
C HIS A 70 9.01 0.03 -18.06
N TYR A 71 9.08 0.66 -16.88
CA TYR A 71 8.15 1.69 -16.47
C TYR A 71 8.68 3.08 -16.83
N TYR A 72 7.86 3.86 -17.52
CA TYR A 72 8.14 5.26 -17.87
C TYR A 72 6.96 6.12 -17.44
N PHE A 73 7.17 7.16 -16.65
CA PHE A 73 6.08 8.03 -16.21
C PHE A 73 5.26 8.62 -17.35
N VAL A 74 5.90 8.94 -18.46
CA VAL A 74 5.29 9.69 -19.57
C VAL A 74 4.78 8.78 -20.70
N SER A 75 5.30 7.57 -20.87
CA SER A 75 4.99 6.76 -22.04
C SER A 75 4.54 5.34 -21.75
N ASN A 76 4.94 4.75 -20.64
CA ASN A 76 4.60 3.36 -20.28
C ASN A 76 4.32 3.23 -18.79
N ASN A 77 3.26 3.88 -18.33
CA ASN A 77 2.82 3.87 -16.94
C ASN A 77 1.69 2.86 -16.72
N CYS A 78 1.16 2.82 -15.49
CA CYS A 78 0.10 1.90 -15.09
C CYS A 78 -1.17 2.01 -15.97
N ALA A 79 -1.53 3.20 -16.44
CA ALA A 79 -2.71 3.38 -17.30
C ALA A 79 -2.48 2.80 -18.68
N VAL A 80 -1.32 3.05 -19.29
CA VAL A 80 -0.94 2.52 -20.59
C VAL A 80 -0.87 1.00 -20.58
N GLU A 81 -0.23 0.41 -19.57
CA GLU A 81 -0.14 -1.05 -19.44
C GLU A 81 -1.52 -1.70 -19.18
N THR A 82 -2.37 -1.05 -18.38
CA THR A 82 -3.75 -1.51 -18.19
C THR A 82 -4.55 -1.41 -19.49
N PHE A 83 -4.38 -0.34 -20.26
CA PHE A 83 -5.02 -0.21 -21.57
C PHE A 83 -4.58 -1.32 -22.53
N LYS A 84 -3.28 -1.61 -22.63
CA LYS A 84 -2.76 -2.69 -23.49
C LYS A 84 -3.39 -4.04 -23.11
N LEU A 85 -3.47 -4.34 -21.82
CA LEU A 85 -4.08 -5.56 -21.32
C LEU A 85 -5.57 -5.67 -21.75
N LEU A 86 -6.34 -4.59 -21.60
CA LEU A 86 -7.74 -4.54 -22.01
C LEU A 86 -7.91 -4.57 -23.53
N HIS A 87 -7.10 -3.82 -24.25
CA HIS A 87 -7.09 -3.76 -25.71
C HIS A 87 -6.84 -5.14 -26.34
N ASP A 88 -5.87 -5.89 -25.81
CA ASP A 88 -5.54 -7.23 -26.29
C ASP A 88 -6.63 -8.26 -25.95
N SER A 89 -7.40 -8.01 -24.89
CA SER A 89 -8.38 -8.98 -24.37
C SER A 89 -9.80 -8.73 -24.83
N VAL A 90 -10.14 -7.48 -25.20
CA VAL A 90 -11.50 -7.01 -25.52
C VAL A 90 -11.56 -6.56 -26.99
N PRO A 91 -12.08 -7.39 -27.91
CA PRO A 91 -12.02 -7.11 -29.37
C PRO A 91 -12.60 -5.75 -29.79
N ARG A 92 -13.63 -5.26 -29.11
CA ARG A 92 -14.23 -3.95 -29.41
C ARG A 92 -13.34 -2.76 -29.07
N LEU A 93 -12.28 -2.95 -28.27
CA LEU A 93 -11.30 -1.94 -27.95
C LEU A 93 -10.12 -1.89 -28.94
N GLN A 94 -9.99 -2.86 -29.84
CA GLN A 94 -8.85 -2.97 -30.76
C GLN A 94 -8.70 -1.79 -31.74
N GLN A 95 -9.75 -1.02 -31.96
CA GLN A 95 -9.73 0.18 -32.81
C GLN A 95 -9.76 1.48 -31.98
N THR A 96 -9.77 1.39 -30.68
CA THR A 96 -9.85 2.54 -29.77
C THR A 96 -8.45 3.09 -29.53
N PRO A 97 -8.16 4.34 -29.91
CA PRO A 97 -6.89 4.96 -29.58
C PRO A 97 -6.81 5.28 -28.07
N LEU A 98 -5.63 5.24 -27.52
CA LEU A 98 -5.37 5.79 -26.19
C LEU A 98 -4.88 7.23 -26.34
N ASP A 99 -5.82 8.17 -26.31
CA ASP A 99 -5.52 9.59 -26.46
C ASP A 99 -4.89 10.23 -25.21
N SER A 100 -5.00 9.57 -24.07
CA SER A 100 -4.45 10.04 -22.80
C SER A 100 -3.77 8.92 -22.03
N ILE A 101 -2.56 9.19 -21.59
CA ILE A 101 -1.74 8.28 -20.77
C ILE A 101 -2.07 8.34 -19.26
N THR A 102 -3.08 9.11 -18.87
CA THR A 102 -3.47 9.23 -17.46
C THR A 102 -4.54 8.20 -17.08
N PRO A 103 -4.63 7.80 -15.79
CA PRO A 103 -5.71 6.92 -15.34
C PRO A 103 -7.12 7.46 -15.60
N ILE A 104 -7.31 8.78 -15.52
CA ILE A 104 -8.59 9.43 -15.85
C ILE A 104 -8.89 9.32 -17.33
N GLY A 105 -7.89 9.57 -18.20
CA GLY A 105 -8.05 9.43 -19.64
C GLY A 105 -8.35 7.98 -20.07
N LEU A 106 -7.74 7.00 -19.40
CA LEU A 106 -8.08 5.59 -19.61
C LEU A 106 -9.56 5.33 -19.25
N LEU A 107 -10.01 5.81 -18.09
CA LEU A 107 -11.41 5.65 -17.68
C LEU A 107 -12.38 6.31 -18.66
N ASP A 108 -12.05 7.50 -19.18
CA ASP A 108 -12.86 8.20 -20.16
C ASP A 108 -12.95 7.43 -21.49
N ALA A 109 -11.83 6.88 -21.97
CA ALA A 109 -11.81 6.02 -23.15
C ALA A 109 -12.72 4.80 -22.97
N LEU A 110 -12.61 4.09 -21.83
CA LEU A 110 -13.44 2.93 -21.54
C LEU A 110 -14.92 3.29 -21.36
N ARG A 111 -15.23 4.49 -20.87
CA ARG A 111 -16.61 5.01 -20.76
C ARG A 111 -17.21 5.32 -22.14
N ILE A 112 -16.46 5.97 -23.02
CA ILE A 112 -16.90 6.29 -24.41
C ILE A 112 -17.23 4.99 -25.15
N GLU A 113 -16.40 3.98 -25.03
CA GLU A 113 -16.61 2.65 -25.62
C GLU A 113 -17.64 1.79 -24.88
N LYS A 114 -18.28 2.33 -23.85
CA LYS A 114 -19.29 1.65 -23.03
C LYS A 114 -18.76 0.35 -22.37
N VAL A 115 -17.47 0.29 -22.14
CA VAL A 115 -16.81 -0.81 -21.43
C VAL A 115 -16.84 -0.57 -19.92
N ALA A 116 -16.61 0.67 -19.47
CA ALA A 116 -16.70 1.03 -18.07
C ALA A 116 -18.11 1.51 -17.70
N ASP A 117 -18.65 1.01 -16.57
CA ASP A 117 -19.91 1.45 -16.00
C ASP A 117 -19.68 2.47 -14.87
N THR A 118 -19.60 3.75 -15.23
CA THR A 118 -19.43 4.82 -14.24
C THR A 118 -20.70 5.21 -13.52
N SER A 119 -21.89 4.72 -13.95
CA SER A 119 -23.18 5.04 -13.32
C SER A 119 -23.26 4.55 -11.86
N VAL A 120 -22.46 3.55 -11.49
CA VAL A 120 -22.35 3.07 -10.09
C VAL A 120 -21.79 4.13 -9.13
N LEU A 121 -21.22 5.22 -9.65
CA LEU A 121 -20.66 6.31 -8.86
C LEU A 121 -21.58 7.55 -8.76
N ASP A 122 -22.74 7.55 -9.43
CA ASP A 122 -23.65 8.70 -9.47
C ASP A 122 -24.26 9.00 -8.09
N ASP A 123 -24.60 7.95 -7.32
CA ASP A 123 -24.98 8.09 -5.91
C ASP A 123 -23.79 7.75 -5.01
N GLN A 124 -23.20 8.76 -4.40
CA GLN A 124 -22.01 8.61 -3.55
C GLN A 124 -22.23 7.71 -2.34
N ARG A 125 -23.43 7.76 -1.72
CA ARG A 125 -23.75 6.93 -0.53
C ARG A 125 -23.88 5.48 -0.92
N GLU A 126 -24.58 5.21 -2.02
CA GLU A 126 -24.78 3.87 -2.54
C GLU A 126 -23.45 3.29 -3.06
N ALA A 127 -22.64 4.10 -3.73
CA ALA A 127 -21.29 3.70 -4.17
C ALA A 127 -20.39 3.29 -2.99
N LEU A 128 -20.42 4.02 -1.87
CA LEU A 128 -19.72 3.65 -0.63
C LEU A 128 -20.26 2.34 -0.06
N ARG A 129 -21.59 2.20 0.02
CA ARG A 129 -22.25 1.01 0.59
C ARG A 129 -21.94 -0.26 -0.21
N LEU A 130 -21.89 -0.14 -1.53
CA LEU A 130 -21.64 -1.26 -2.45
C LEU A 130 -20.14 -1.52 -2.71
N GLY A 131 -19.23 -0.71 -2.18
CA GLY A 131 -17.80 -0.89 -2.38
C GLY A 131 -17.29 -0.46 -3.75
N TYR A 132 -17.96 0.48 -4.40
CA TYR A 132 -17.50 1.13 -5.63
C TYR A 132 -16.71 2.42 -5.34
N ARG A 133 -16.86 2.97 -4.14
CA ARG A 133 -16.13 4.14 -3.69
C ARG A 133 -15.54 3.90 -2.31
N PHE A 134 -14.31 4.35 -2.09
CA PHE A 134 -13.58 4.30 -0.83
C PHE A 134 -13.04 5.70 -0.56
N ASP A 135 -13.55 6.35 0.48
CA ASP A 135 -13.14 7.71 0.81
C ASP A 135 -11.79 7.73 1.53
N SER A 136 -11.05 8.82 1.33
CA SER A 136 -9.84 9.10 2.08
C SER A 136 -10.10 9.16 3.58
N PHE A 137 -9.17 8.66 4.37
CA PHE A 137 -9.23 8.76 5.84
C PHE A 137 -8.91 10.16 6.38
N ARG A 138 -8.46 11.09 5.54
CA ARG A 138 -8.14 12.47 5.95
C ARG A 138 -9.29 13.12 6.71
N ASP A 139 -10.48 13.13 6.14
CA ASP A 139 -11.68 13.75 6.76
C ASP A 139 -12.12 13.00 8.01
N ARG A 140 -11.89 11.67 8.04
CA ARG A 140 -12.14 10.86 9.23
C ARG A 140 -11.19 11.22 10.36
N PHE A 141 -9.90 11.40 10.10
CA PHE A 141 -8.93 11.84 11.12
C PHE A 141 -9.28 13.23 11.64
N GLN A 142 -9.69 14.16 10.76
CA GLN A 142 -10.16 15.47 11.21
C GLN A 142 -11.42 15.37 12.07
N SER A 143 -12.35 14.50 11.72
CA SER A 143 -13.57 14.24 12.51
C SER A 143 -13.24 13.62 13.86
N MET A 144 -12.34 12.64 13.92
CA MET A 144 -11.89 12.02 15.17
C MET A 144 -11.14 13.03 16.04
N PHE A 145 -10.29 13.86 15.45
CA PHE A 145 -9.61 14.94 16.16
C PHE A 145 -10.62 15.92 16.79
N LYS A 146 -11.67 16.30 16.06
CA LYS A 146 -12.74 17.13 16.62
C LYS A 146 -13.40 16.51 17.85
N VAL A 147 -13.67 15.19 17.81
CA VAL A 147 -14.22 14.48 18.98
C VAL A 147 -13.26 14.55 20.18
N ALA A 148 -11.99 14.27 19.97
CA ALA A 148 -10.98 14.35 21.04
C ALA A 148 -10.83 15.77 21.56
N ARG A 149 -10.72 16.76 20.67
CA ARG A 149 -10.57 18.18 21.02
C ARG A 149 -11.74 18.71 21.86
N ASP A 150 -12.96 18.44 21.41
CA ASP A 150 -14.16 18.99 22.07
C ASP A 150 -14.34 18.35 23.49
N ARG A 151 -13.87 17.12 23.72
CA ARG A 151 -13.96 16.42 25.02
C ARG A 151 -12.82 16.75 25.98
N LEU A 152 -11.63 16.95 25.44
CA LEU A 152 -10.42 17.18 26.22
C LEU A 152 -10.02 18.66 26.26
N SER A 153 -10.69 19.53 25.52
CA SER A 153 -10.32 20.94 25.33
C SER A 153 -8.88 21.09 24.82
N LEU A 154 -8.55 20.31 23.78
CA LEU A 154 -7.22 20.37 23.19
C LEU A 154 -6.96 21.75 22.57
N PRO A 155 -5.76 22.32 22.74
CA PRO A 155 -5.43 23.65 22.23
C PRO A 155 -5.25 23.68 20.69
N GLN A 156 -4.91 22.56 20.09
CA GLN A 156 -4.71 22.44 18.64
C GLN A 156 -6.03 22.63 17.89
N GLN A 157 -5.96 23.24 16.71
CA GLN A 157 -7.15 23.51 15.89
C GLN A 157 -7.35 22.49 14.76
N LYS A 158 -6.26 21.90 14.29
CA LYS A 158 -6.26 20.95 13.17
C LYS A 158 -5.61 19.63 13.60
N VAL A 159 -5.98 18.57 12.91
CA VAL A 159 -5.39 17.24 13.15
C VAL A 159 -3.89 17.22 12.84
N GLU A 160 -3.46 17.99 11.85
CA GLU A 160 -2.06 18.12 11.49
C GLU A 160 -1.23 18.66 12.66
N ASP A 161 -1.71 19.71 13.35
CA ASP A 161 -1.05 20.31 14.52
C ASP A 161 -0.92 19.28 15.67
N TRP A 162 -1.91 18.39 15.83
CA TRP A 162 -1.87 17.30 16.81
C TRP A 162 -0.84 16.25 16.43
N LEU A 163 -0.82 15.84 15.15
CA LEU A 163 0.12 14.83 14.65
C LEU A 163 1.58 15.32 14.63
N GLU A 164 1.82 16.64 14.73
CA GLU A 164 3.14 17.24 14.84
C GLU A 164 3.69 17.28 16.26
N LEU A 165 2.84 17.08 17.27
CA LEU A 165 3.29 17.00 18.66
C LEU A 165 4.19 15.79 18.86
N ALA A 166 5.19 15.94 19.75
CA ALA A 166 5.97 14.82 20.21
C ALA A 166 5.06 13.78 20.90
N PRO A 167 5.36 12.47 20.79
CA PRO A 167 4.54 11.41 21.39
C PRO A 167 4.26 11.61 22.88
N GLN A 168 5.24 12.11 23.64
CA GLN A 168 5.12 12.39 25.06
C GLN A 168 4.08 13.48 25.36
N GLN A 169 4.04 14.53 24.53
CA GLN A 169 3.06 15.63 24.67
C GLN A 169 1.63 15.14 24.38
N ARG A 170 1.46 14.21 23.42
CA ARG A 170 0.17 13.61 23.14
C ARG A 170 -0.28 12.71 24.29
N ARG A 171 0.65 11.98 24.92
CA ARG A 171 0.41 11.06 26.04
C ARG A 171 -0.21 11.74 27.26
N GLU A 172 0.12 12.99 27.53
CA GLU A 172 -0.40 13.76 28.69
C GLU A 172 -1.93 13.84 28.76
N TRP A 173 -2.60 13.61 27.63
CA TRP A 173 -4.05 13.68 27.50
C TRP A 173 -4.77 12.35 27.69
N PHE A 174 -4.08 11.22 27.68
CA PHE A 174 -4.69 9.89 27.61
C PHE A 174 -5.46 9.52 28.88
N ASP A 175 -4.89 9.78 30.05
CA ASP A 175 -5.50 9.41 31.32
C ASP A 175 -6.80 10.18 31.61
N ARG A 176 -6.98 11.35 30.98
CA ARG A 176 -8.19 12.17 31.09
C ARG A 176 -9.26 11.85 30.06
N ALA A 177 -8.94 11.00 29.11
CA ALA A 177 -9.82 10.69 28.00
C ALA A 177 -10.93 9.71 28.44
N ASP A 178 -12.17 10.09 28.16
CA ASP A 178 -13.31 9.17 28.28
C ASP A 178 -13.28 8.12 27.13
N LEU A 179 -14.23 7.19 27.14
CA LEU A 179 -14.31 6.10 26.17
C LEU A 179 -14.27 6.60 24.70
N ARG A 180 -15.00 7.70 24.41
CA ARG A 180 -15.07 8.25 23.04
C ARG A 180 -13.82 9.00 22.66
N ALA A 181 -13.26 9.77 23.57
CA ALA A 181 -11.99 10.46 23.36
C ALA A 181 -10.85 9.46 23.20
N SER A 182 -10.81 8.40 24.03
CA SER A 182 -9.79 7.34 23.93
C SER A 182 -9.86 6.60 22.57
N ALA A 183 -11.05 6.26 22.11
CA ALA A 183 -11.23 5.65 20.79
C ALA A 183 -10.77 6.58 19.65
N ALA A 184 -11.10 7.87 19.74
CA ALA A 184 -10.64 8.88 18.77
C ALA A 184 -9.11 9.03 18.80
N LEU A 185 -8.52 9.15 20.00
CA LEU A 185 -7.06 9.26 20.17
C LEU A 185 -6.32 8.02 19.66
N LEU A 186 -6.87 6.80 19.85
CA LEU A 186 -6.27 5.57 19.35
C LEU A 186 -6.13 5.60 17.81
N LEU A 187 -7.16 6.09 17.11
CA LEU A 187 -7.11 6.24 15.66
C LEU A 187 -6.10 7.33 15.22
N LEU A 188 -6.00 8.41 16.01
CA LEU A 188 -5.02 9.47 15.75
C LEU A 188 -3.58 9.01 16.02
N GLU A 189 -3.34 8.20 17.05
CA GLU A 189 -2.02 7.61 17.29
C GLU A 189 -1.63 6.59 16.21
N GLN A 190 -2.60 5.84 15.65
CA GLN A 190 -2.33 5.02 14.46
C GLN A 190 -1.92 5.87 13.26
N ALA A 191 -2.53 7.05 13.08
CA ALA A 191 -2.14 7.98 12.03
C ALA A 191 -0.75 8.59 12.29
N ALA A 192 -0.44 8.91 13.56
CA ALA A 192 0.86 9.39 13.99
C ALA A 192 1.96 8.34 13.73
N LEU A 193 1.71 7.07 14.08
CA LEU A 193 2.66 5.99 13.80
C LEU A 193 2.97 5.87 12.30
N ARG A 194 1.95 5.96 11.45
CA ARG A 194 2.16 5.93 9.99
C ARG A 194 3.01 7.10 9.51
N ARG A 195 2.80 8.29 10.08
CA ARG A 195 3.63 9.47 9.80
C ARG A 195 5.09 9.25 10.21
N GLU A 196 5.32 8.73 11.43
CA GLU A 196 6.67 8.40 11.90
C GLU A 196 7.36 7.37 11.00
N LEU A 197 6.62 6.33 10.57
CA LEU A 197 7.13 5.33 9.63
C LEU A 197 7.50 5.96 8.27
N LEU A 198 6.71 6.92 7.77
CA LEU A 198 7.01 7.63 6.54
C LEU A 198 8.26 8.52 6.69
N LEU A 199 8.41 9.20 7.82
CA LEU A 199 9.60 10.00 8.14
C LEU A 199 10.85 9.12 8.22
N ALA A 200 10.73 7.96 8.88
CA ALA A 200 11.81 6.97 8.95
C ALA A 200 12.21 6.47 7.55
N GLN A 201 11.23 6.16 6.71
CA GLN A 201 11.48 5.74 5.34
C GLN A 201 12.20 6.81 4.51
N ASN A 202 11.78 8.07 4.64
CA ASN A 202 12.41 9.19 3.93
C ASN A 202 13.86 9.40 4.41
N GLU A 203 14.09 9.36 5.72
CA GLU A 203 15.45 9.48 6.27
C GLU A 203 16.36 8.37 5.76
N LEU A 204 15.91 7.13 5.79
CA LEU A 204 16.70 5.99 5.27
C LEU A 204 17.00 6.17 3.79
N LYS A 205 16.03 6.64 3.01
CA LYS A 205 16.21 6.94 1.59
C LYS A 205 17.27 8.03 1.39
N ASP A 206 17.17 9.13 2.12
CA ASP A 206 18.09 10.25 2.00
C ASP A 206 19.53 9.86 2.43
N ARG A 207 19.66 9.06 3.49
CA ARG A 207 20.94 8.50 3.91
C ARG A 207 21.52 7.54 2.88
N TYR A 208 20.68 6.66 2.32
CA TYR A 208 21.13 5.72 1.30
C TYR A 208 21.60 6.41 0.03
N LEU A 209 20.93 7.48 -0.40
CA LEU A 209 21.29 8.26 -1.60
C LEU A 209 22.45 9.24 -1.34
N GLY A 210 22.61 9.71 -0.10
CA GLY A 210 23.66 10.67 0.31
C GLY A 210 24.98 10.02 0.71
N GLN A 211 25.20 8.73 0.49
CA GLN A 211 26.36 7.98 1.00
C GLN A 211 27.69 8.51 0.48
N ASN A 212 28.44 9.20 1.36
CA ASN A 212 29.79 9.67 1.11
C ASN A 212 30.88 8.98 1.97
N GLY A 213 30.54 7.94 2.77
CA GLY A 213 31.48 7.31 3.70
C GLY A 213 31.44 5.78 3.72
N GLU A 214 32.62 5.13 3.87
CA GLU A 214 32.77 3.68 3.94
C GLU A 214 32.06 3.03 5.15
N LEU A 215 32.00 3.75 6.27
CA LEU A 215 31.34 3.30 7.51
C LEU A 215 29.81 3.24 7.37
N GLU A 216 29.18 4.16 6.64
CA GLU A 216 27.75 4.11 6.34
C GLU A 216 27.44 2.98 5.36
N LYS A 217 28.27 2.80 4.34
CA LYS A 217 28.13 1.66 3.41
C LYS A 217 28.13 0.31 4.14
N ALA A 218 29.00 0.12 5.13
CA ALA A 218 29.04 -1.12 5.91
C ALA A 218 27.79 -1.32 6.80
N ARG A 219 27.22 -0.24 7.36
CA ARG A 219 25.99 -0.29 8.15
C ARG A 219 24.75 -0.63 7.29
N PHE A 220 24.70 -0.07 6.08
CA PHE A 220 23.65 -0.39 5.12
C PHE A 220 23.84 -1.74 4.42
N SER A 221 25.03 -2.36 4.48
CA SER A 221 25.31 -3.63 3.81
C SER A 221 24.35 -4.73 4.22
N LYS A 222 24.15 -4.95 5.53
CA LYS A 222 23.25 -6.00 6.04
C LYS A 222 21.79 -5.75 5.70
N ALA A 223 21.33 -4.49 5.88
CA ALA A 223 19.98 -4.12 5.50
C ALA A 223 19.79 -4.19 3.98
N GLY A 224 20.80 -3.80 3.21
CA GLY A 224 20.83 -3.91 1.76
C GLY A 224 20.81 -5.36 1.28
N GLU A 225 21.57 -6.24 1.89
CA GLU A 225 21.56 -7.68 1.60
C GLU A 225 20.19 -8.31 1.91
N ALA A 226 19.62 -7.98 3.09
CA ALA A 226 18.29 -8.45 3.46
C ALA A 226 17.22 -7.91 2.50
N LEU A 227 17.32 -6.65 2.08
CA LEU A 227 16.42 -6.05 1.09
C LEU A 227 16.58 -6.71 -0.28
N GLN A 228 17.79 -6.93 -0.76
CA GLN A 228 18.05 -7.60 -2.02
C GLN A 228 17.51 -9.03 -2.01
N GLN A 229 17.69 -9.78 -0.92
CA GLN A 229 17.13 -11.11 -0.76
C GLN A 229 15.59 -11.06 -0.73
N LEU A 230 15.01 -10.09 -0.02
CA LEU A 230 13.55 -9.90 0.02
C LEU A 230 13.00 -9.60 -1.37
N LEU A 231 13.65 -8.72 -2.14
CA LEU A 231 13.26 -8.40 -3.52
C LEU A 231 13.42 -9.61 -4.44
N ALA A 232 14.52 -10.35 -4.33
CA ALA A 232 14.75 -11.57 -5.10
C ALA A 232 13.70 -12.65 -4.79
N ASP A 233 13.42 -12.87 -3.50
CA ASP A 233 12.43 -13.86 -3.08
C ASP A 233 10.98 -13.42 -3.34
N SER A 234 10.70 -12.10 -3.38
CA SER A 234 9.37 -11.57 -3.69
C SER A 234 9.07 -11.48 -5.19
N GLY A 235 10.07 -11.63 -6.04
CA GLY A 235 9.91 -11.57 -7.50
C GLY A 235 8.83 -12.50 -8.04
N TYR A 236 8.63 -13.67 -7.40
CA TYR A 236 7.57 -14.61 -7.79
C TYR A 236 6.14 -14.06 -7.60
N LEU A 237 5.92 -13.02 -6.76
CA LEU A 237 4.60 -12.39 -6.61
C LEU A 237 4.17 -11.65 -7.88
N SER A 238 5.13 -11.22 -8.69
CA SER A 238 4.89 -10.58 -9.98
C SER A 238 5.28 -11.44 -11.18
N ARG A 239 6.11 -12.45 -10.96
CA ARG A 239 6.60 -13.39 -11.98
C ARG A 239 6.68 -14.81 -11.40
N PRO A 240 5.55 -15.49 -11.20
CA PRO A 240 5.53 -16.83 -10.58
C PRO A 240 6.32 -17.89 -11.35
N SER A 241 6.63 -17.66 -12.64
CA SER A 241 7.52 -18.54 -13.41
C SER A 241 8.93 -18.66 -12.83
N GLU A 242 9.38 -17.68 -12.06
CA GLU A 242 10.68 -17.73 -11.36
C GLU A 242 10.75 -18.85 -10.31
N LEU A 243 9.61 -19.37 -9.85
CA LEU A 243 9.56 -20.52 -8.94
C LEU A 243 10.05 -21.83 -9.58
N LEU A 244 10.04 -21.93 -10.89
CA LEU A 244 10.43 -23.14 -11.61
C LEU A 244 11.92 -23.25 -11.91
N GLY A 245 12.72 -22.20 -11.63
CA GLY A 245 14.17 -22.19 -11.84
C GLY A 245 14.64 -22.23 -13.31
N ALA A 246 13.74 -22.55 -14.24
CA ALA A 246 13.94 -22.42 -15.68
C ALA A 246 12.81 -21.54 -16.22
N GLY A 247 13.15 -20.48 -16.93
CA GLY A 247 12.16 -19.54 -17.48
C GLY A 247 11.09 -20.29 -18.27
N GLY A 248 9.94 -20.51 -17.63
CA GLY A 248 8.77 -21.12 -18.25
C GLY A 248 8.10 -20.15 -19.20
N TYR A 249 7.63 -20.63 -20.32
CA TYR A 249 6.80 -19.86 -21.23
C TYR A 249 5.35 -20.32 -21.08
N GLY A 250 4.47 -19.41 -20.65
CA GLY A 250 3.06 -19.69 -20.48
C GLY A 250 2.66 -20.09 -19.04
N LEU A 251 1.53 -20.77 -18.92
CA LEU A 251 1.01 -21.23 -17.64
C LEU A 251 1.63 -22.56 -17.22
N PRO A 252 1.75 -22.82 -15.89
CA PRO A 252 2.34 -24.04 -15.39
C PRO A 252 1.52 -25.27 -15.78
N GLN A 253 2.22 -26.37 -16.05
CA GLN A 253 1.61 -27.66 -16.38
C GLN A 253 1.19 -28.40 -15.11
N PRO A 254 0.23 -29.32 -15.19
CA PRO A 254 -0.25 -30.08 -14.00
C PRO A 254 0.85 -30.73 -13.17
N GLY A 255 1.91 -31.27 -13.79
CA GLY A 255 3.04 -31.89 -13.09
C GLY A 255 4.00 -30.92 -12.37
N GLU A 256 3.82 -29.62 -12.56
CA GLU A 256 4.64 -28.56 -11.95
C GLU A 256 4.01 -27.99 -10.67
N TRP A 257 2.70 -28.22 -10.44
CA TRP A 257 1.94 -27.63 -9.34
C TRP A 257 2.50 -27.95 -7.95
N ASP A 258 2.89 -29.19 -7.70
CA ASP A 258 3.43 -29.60 -6.40
C ASP A 258 4.75 -28.88 -6.10
N LYS A 259 5.61 -28.73 -7.12
CA LYS A 259 6.88 -28.00 -7.01
C LYS A 259 6.64 -26.51 -6.76
N LEU A 260 5.70 -25.91 -7.48
CA LEU A 260 5.33 -24.51 -7.31
C LEU A 260 4.76 -24.25 -5.92
N THR A 261 3.88 -25.12 -5.44
CA THR A 261 3.29 -25.01 -4.10
C THR A 261 4.36 -25.09 -3.02
N ALA A 262 5.25 -26.08 -3.09
CA ALA A 262 6.32 -26.26 -2.12
C ALA A 262 7.29 -25.06 -2.12
N GLU A 263 7.70 -24.58 -3.29
CA GLU A 263 8.63 -23.45 -3.42
C GLU A 263 7.97 -22.13 -2.98
N SER A 264 6.69 -21.93 -3.30
CA SER A 264 5.92 -20.79 -2.83
C SER A 264 5.84 -20.73 -1.30
N GLN A 265 5.55 -21.86 -0.66
CA GLN A 265 5.52 -21.96 0.80
C GLN A 265 6.88 -21.69 1.43
N ARG A 266 7.95 -22.27 0.84
CA ARG A 266 9.33 -22.04 1.31
C ARG A 266 9.68 -20.55 1.25
N ARG A 267 9.44 -19.90 0.11
CA ARG A 267 9.72 -18.47 -0.06
C ARG A 267 8.87 -17.59 0.84
N GLN A 268 7.60 -17.91 1.01
CA GLN A 268 6.72 -17.17 1.93
C GLN A 268 7.25 -17.21 3.37
N THR A 269 7.68 -18.38 3.86
CA THR A 269 8.28 -18.51 5.19
C THR A 269 9.59 -17.73 5.30
N HIS A 270 10.43 -17.78 4.27
CA HIS A 270 11.68 -17.03 4.22
C HIS A 270 11.43 -15.51 4.18
N LEU A 271 10.46 -15.04 3.39
CA LEU A 271 10.07 -13.62 3.34
C LEU A 271 9.63 -13.09 4.71
N LEU A 272 8.89 -13.89 5.50
CA LEU A 272 8.49 -13.48 6.84
C LEU A 272 9.71 -13.31 7.76
N SER A 273 10.68 -14.22 7.72
CA SER A 273 11.90 -14.10 8.53
C SER A 273 12.80 -12.94 8.06
N LEU A 274 12.91 -12.72 6.76
CA LEU A 274 13.64 -11.58 6.19
C LEU A 274 13.00 -10.25 6.57
N ARG A 275 11.68 -10.18 6.62
CA ARG A 275 10.94 -8.98 7.06
C ARG A 275 11.27 -8.62 8.50
N GLU A 276 11.33 -9.58 9.40
CA GLU A 276 11.72 -9.35 10.80
C GLU A 276 13.17 -8.88 10.92
N THR A 277 14.08 -9.56 10.21
CA THR A 277 15.49 -9.17 10.15
C THR A 277 15.65 -7.76 9.60
N LEU A 278 15.01 -7.48 8.45
CA LEU A 278 15.06 -6.17 7.84
C LEU A 278 14.50 -5.07 8.76
N ASN A 279 13.39 -5.33 9.44
CA ASN A 279 12.79 -4.37 10.37
C ASN A 279 13.75 -4.04 11.53
N THR A 280 14.43 -5.05 12.08
CA THR A 280 15.43 -4.87 13.14
C THR A 280 16.65 -4.09 12.64
N GLU A 281 17.22 -4.48 11.50
CA GLU A 281 18.38 -3.81 10.92
C GLU A 281 18.06 -2.36 10.51
N VAL A 282 16.89 -2.14 9.87
CA VAL A 282 16.43 -0.81 9.47
C VAL A 282 16.22 0.11 10.66
N ARG A 283 15.61 -0.39 11.77
CA ARG A 283 15.47 0.40 13.00
C ARG A 283 16.81 0.82 13.58
N SER A 284 17.82 -0.06 13.51
CA SER A 284 19.18 0.25 13.98
C SER A 284 19.88 1.34 13.16
N LEU A 285 19.44 1.59 11.93
CA LEU A 285 19.98 2.60 11.02
C LEU A 285 19.34 3.99 11.22
N LEU A 286 18.18 4.06 11.86
CA LEU A 286 17.47 5.33 12.07
C LEU A 286 18.23 6.25 13.04
N ASP A 287 18.04 7.55 12.85
CA ASP A 287 18.43 8.54 13.86
C ASP A 287 17.71 8.26 15.18
N SER A 288 18.41 8.47 16.29
CA SER A 288 17.86 8.21 17.62
C SER A 288 16.55 8.95 17.88
N LYS A 289 16.37 10.14 17.33
CA LYS A 289 15.14 10.92 17.47
C LYS A 289 13.95 10.25 16.78
N ILE A 290 14.14 9.75 15.55
CA ILE A 290 13.09 9.07 14.79
C ILE A 290 12.81 7.71 15.42
N GLN A 291 13.83 6.98 15.85
CA GLN A 291 13.66 5.70 16.54
C GLN A 291 12.84 5.89 17.84
N HIS A 292 13.18 6.88 18.68
CA HIS A 292 12.40 7.21 19.87
C HIS A 292 10.98 7.65 19.54
N GLY A 293 10.78 8.42 18.44
CA GLY A 293 9.45 8.80 17.97
C GLY A 293 8.56 7.60 17.65
N LEU A 294 9.12 6.59 16.96
CA LEU A 294 8.43 5.33 16.66
C LEU A 294 8.12 4.55 17.94
N ASP A 295 9.13 4.30 18.79
CA ASP A 295 8.99 3.50 20.00
C ASP A 295 7.99 4.12 20.98
N ASP A 296 8.03 5.44 21.17
CA ASP A 296 7.10 6.17 22.02
C ASP A 296 5.67 6.21 21.46
N THR A 297 5.52 6.30 20.14
CA THR A 297 4.20 6.25 19.50
C THR A 297 3.60 4.84 19.59
N GLU A 298 4.41 3.79 19.44
CA GLU A 298 3.98 2.39 19.69
C GLU A 298 3.57 2.18 21.16
N ALA A 299 4.33 2.75 22.09
CA ALA A 299 3.97 2.73 23.52
C ALA A 299 2.66 3.49 23.80
N ASN A 300 2.43 4.61 23.13
CA ASN A 300 1.18 5.36 23.19
C ASN A 300 -0.02 4.53 22.73
N LEU A 301 0.12 3.82 21.61
CA LEU A 301 -0.93 2.93 21.09
C LEU A 301 -1.27 1.82 22.09
N LYS A 302 -0.25 1.23 22.73
CA LYS A 302 -0.44 0.22 23.75
C LYS A 302 -1.17 0.79 24.96
N GLN A 303 -0.72 1.94 25.50
CA GLN A 303 -1.34 2.60 26.66
C GLN A 303 -2.81 2.95 26.38
N LEU A 304 -3.11 3.55 25.21
CA LEU A 304 -4.49 3.87 24.84
C LEU A 304 -5.35 2.62 24.65
N GLY A 305 -4.79 1.55 24.08
CA GLY A 305 -5.48 0.28 23.96
C GLY A 305 -5.84 -0.32 25.33
N ASP A 306 -4.90 -0.28 26.29
CA ASP A 306 -5.11 -0.75 27.66
C ASP A 306 -6.15 0.13 28.39
N HIS A 307 -6.03 1.45 28.28
CA HIS A 307 -6.96 2.41 28.86
C HIS A 307 -8.39 2.23 28.31
N LEU A 308 -8.52 2.07 26.99
CA LEU A 308 -9.81 1.82 26.35
C LEU A 308 -10.47 0.53 26.82
N ARG A 309 -9.69 -0.57 26.96
CA ARG A 309 -10.18 -1.84 27.52
C ARG A 309 -10.66 -1.68 28.95
N ALA A 310 -9.89 -0.96 29.78
CA ALA A 310 -10.26 -0.69 31.16
C ALA A 310 -11.58 0.12 31.26
N LEU A 311 -11.73 1.18 30.48
CA LEU A 311 -12.95 1.98 30.42
C LEU A 311 -14.16 1.16 29.91
N HIS A 312 -13.96 0.32 28.91
CA HIS A 312 -15.00 -0.55 28.38
C HIS A 312 -15.49 -1.55 29.44
N LYS A 313 -14.56 -2.19 30.14
CA LYS A 313 -14.86 -3.10 31.26
C LYS A 313 -15.59 -2.39 32.40
N ALA A 314 -15.15 -1.19 32.78
CA ALA A 314 -15.80 -0.39 33.82
C ALA A 314 -17.23 0.05 33.46
N SER A 315 -17.54 0.18 32.17
CA SER A 315 -18.89 0.49 31.65
C SER A 315 -19.80 -0.72 31.47
N GLY A 316 -19.42 -1.90 31.92
CA GLY A 316 -20.19 -3.14 31.82
C GLY A 316 -20.14 -3.81 30.45
N GLY A 317 -19.17 -3.48 29.63
CA GLY A 317 -18.91 -4.13 28.34
C GLY A 317 -18.35 -5.54 28.48
N LEU A 318 -18.53 -6.37 27.45
CA LEU A 318 -17.94 -7.69 27.35
C LEU A 318 -16.40 -7.59 27.28
N GLU A 319 -15.69 -8.59 27.79
CA GLU A 319 -14.22 -8.66 27.64
C GLU A 319 -13.88 -8.73 26.15
N LEU A 320 -13.12 -7.74 25.67
CA LEU A 320 -12.57 -7.75 24.32
C LEU A 320 -11.30 -8.63 24.32
N PRO A 321 -11.13 -9.49 23.30
CA PRO A 321 -9.95 -10.37 23.19
C PRO A 321 -8.63 -9.59 23.08
#